data_12265f32433d93b98c59d6c0222d1a96
#
_entry.id   12265f32433d93b98c59d6c0222d1a96
#
_cell.length_a   1.000
_cell.length_b   1.000
_cell.length_c   1.000
_cell.angle_alpha   90.00
_cell.angle_beta   90.00
_cell.angle_gamma   90.00
#
_symmetry.space_group_name_H-M   'P 1'
#
loop_
_entity.id
_entity.type
_entity.pdbx_description
1 polymer ?
#
loop_
_entity_poly.entity_id
_entity_poly.type
_entity_poly.pdbx_seq_one_letter_code
_entity_poly.pdbx_strand_id
1 'polypeptide(L)'
;MLHKKPRILVVGSFVMDVIAATEKIPGSGQTVYGKSFHMAPGGKGANQALQCARLGAAVTMVGSVGDDLFGQQLLEPLQAAGMDISHVVVHTGIHSGVGHVTLEVTEHTAQNRIVVIPGANRTLTVDEVSWIRDAVADFDMVL
;
A
#
# COMPACT_ATOMS: atom_id res chain seq x y z
N MET A 1 33.34 -2.61 11.71
CA MET A 1 32.23 -3.29 12.41
C MET A 1 31.10 -3.37 11.43
N LEU A 2 30.63 -4.57 11.07
CA LEU A 2 29.40 -4.73 10.29
C LEU A 2 28.24 -4.32 11.20
N HIS A 3 27.63 -3.17 10.95
CA HIS A 3 26.44 -2.77 11.67
C HIS A 3 25.33 -3.80 11.38
N LYS A 4 24.79 -4.41 12.43
CA LYS A 4 23.62 -5.28 12.33
C LYS A 4 22.49 -4.46 11.67
N LYS A 5 21.88 -4.99 10.59
CA LYS A 5 20.72 -4.34 9.97
C LYS A 5 19.59 -4.25 10.99
N PRO A 6 18.97 -3.07 11.18
CA PRO A 6 17.81 -2.96 12.06
C PRO A 6 16.66 -3.84 11.52
N ARG A 7 15.99 -4.55 12.41
CA ARG A 7 14.81 -5.37 12.11
C ARG A 7 13.56 -4.56 12.41
N ILE A 8 12.75 -4.32 11.38
CA ILE A 8 11.56 -3.47 11.49
C ILE A 8 10.32 -4.30 11.12
N LEU A 9 9.35 -4.32 12.03
CA LEU A 9 8.02 -4.85 11.76
C LEU A 9 7.11 -3.70 11.33
N VAL A 10 6.46 -3.84 10.19
CA VAL A 10 5.46 -2.86 9.72
C VAL A 10 4.11 -3.53 9.64
N VAL A 11 3.11 -2.98 10.36
CA VAL A 11 1.71 -3.43 10.31
C VAL A 11 0.90 -2.35 9.63
N GLY A 12 0.44 -2.60 8.40
CA GLY A 12 -0.19 -1.51 7.67
C GLY A 12 -0.89 -1.90 6.37
N SER A 13 -1.41 -0.88 5.72
CA SER A 13 -2.28 -1.00 4.55
C SER A 13 -1.54 -1.11 3.23
N PHE A 14 -2.23 -1.78 2.29
CA PHE A 14 -1.92 -1.85 0.87
C PHE A 14 -3.03 -1.18 0.06
N VAL A 15 -2.69 -0.28 -0.84
CA VAL A 15 -3.67 0.45 -1.67
C VAL A 15 -3.12 0.59 -3.08
N MET A 16 -3.88 0.16 -4.07
CA MET A 16 -3.57 0.48 -5.47
C MET A 16 -4.16 1.85 -5.80
N ASP A 17 -3.30 2.83 -6.05
CA ASP A 17 -3.74 4.14 -6.49
C ASP A 17 -4.03 4.13 -7.99
N VAL A 18 -5.28 4.35 -8.35
CA VAL A 18 -5.79 4.45 -9.73
C VAL A 18 -6.01 5.93 -10.03
N ILE A 19 -5.13 6.52 -10.83
CA ILE A 19 -5.01 7.97 -10.98
C ILE A 19 -5.42 8.37 -12.39
N ALA A 20 -6.44 9.23 -12.50
CA ALA A 20 -6.84 9.89 -13.73
C ALA A 20 -6.57 11.40 -13.60
N ALA A 21 -5.71 11.94 -14.47
CA ALA A 21 -5.44 13.38 -14.52
C ALA A 21 -6.34 14.08 -15.55
N THR A 22 -6.82 15.26 -15.21
CA THR A 22 -7.68 16.08 -16.06
C THR A 22 -7.37 17.57 -15.86
N GLU A 23 -7.84 18.44 -16.76
CA GLU A 23 -7.76 19.90 -16.57
C GLU A 23 -8.80 20.43 -15.59
N LYS A 24 -9.93 19.72 -15.48
CA LYS A 24 -11.05 20.13 -14.62
C LYS A 24 -11.73 18.90 -14.06
N ILE A 25 -11.91 18.87 -12.75
CA ILE A 25 -12.70 17.83 -12.09
C ILE A 25 -14.16 17.94 -12.52
N PRO A 26 -14.79 16.83 -12.98
CA PRO A 26 -16.18 16.86 -13.41
C PRO A 26 -17.11 17.17 -12.23
N GLY A 27 -18.11 18.03 -12.46
CA GLY A 27 -19.23 18.20 -11.56
C GLY A 27 -20.23 17.05 -11.65
N SER A 28 -21.28 17.10 -10.84
CA SER A 28 -22.35 16.09 -10.86
C SER A 28 -22.96 15.95 -12.25
N GLY A 29 -23.01 14.71 -12.77
CA GLY A 29 -23.58 14.39 -14.09
C GLY A 29 -22.72 14.84 -15.29
N GLN A 30 -21.52 15.38 -15.06
CA GLN A 30 -20.62 15.79 -16.14
C GLN A 30 -19.63 14.69 -16.51
N THR A 31 -19.28 14.65 -17.80
CA THR A 31 -18.17 13.84 -18.34
C THR A 31 -17.10 14.79 -18.86
N VAL A 32 -15.83 14.50 -18.51
CA VAL A 32 -14.67 15.25 -19.01
C VAL A 32 -13.65 14.27 -19.59
N TYR A 33 -12.83 14.75 -20.52
CA TYR A 33 -11.73 13.98 -21.04
C TYR A 33 -10.51 14.08 -20.10
N GLY A 34 -9.93 12.91 -19.75
CA GLY A 34 -8.69 12.86 -19.03
C GLY A 34 -7.49 13.15 -19.92
N LYS A 35 -6.38 13.61 -19.34
CA LYS A 35 -5.08 13.82 -20.00
C LYS A 35 -4.17 12.60 -19.89
N SER A 36 -4.21 11.90 -18.78
CA SER A 36 -3.41 10.71 -18.52
C SER A 36 -4.07 9.80 -17.51
N PHE A 37 -3.63 8.56 -17.53
CA PHE A 37 -4.04 7.53 -16.58
C PHE A 37 -2.82 6.71 -16.18
N HIS A 38 -2.70 6.40 -14.90
CA HIS A 38 -1.72 5.44 -14.41
C HIS A 38 -2.16 4.81 -13.09
N MET A 39 -1.55 3.68 -12.78
CA MET A 39 -1.72 2.99 -11.50
C MET A 39 -0.39 2.96 -10.77
N ALA A 40 -0.43 3.08 -9.45
CA ALA A 40 0.76 3.03 -8.61
C ALA A 40 0.50 2.18 -7.36
N PRO A 41 1.34 1.18 -7.10
CA PRO A 41 1.32 0.49 -5.81
C PRO A 41 1.62 1.48 -4.68
N GLY A 42 0.79 1.45 -3.64
CA GLY A 42 0.87 2.37 -2.52
C GLY A 42 0.27 1.76 -1.24
N GLY A 43 -0.22 2.64 -0.39
CA GLY A 43 -0.60 2.34 0.97
C GLY A 43 0.43 2.86 1.95
N LYS A 44 0.00 3.54 3.01
CA LYS A 44 0.91 4.20 3.95
C LYS A 44 1.90 3.21 4.58
N GLY A 45 1.39 2.05 5.02
CA GLY A 45 2.24 1.00 5.60
C GLY A 45 3.22 0.43 4.59
N ALA A 46 2.76 0.05 3.40
CA ALA A 46 3.61 -0.50 2.35
C ALA A 46 4.70 0.50 1.90
N ASN A 47 4.36 1.80 1.79
CA ASN A 47 5.32 2.84 1.44
C ASN A 47 6.38 3.05 2.53
N GLN A 48 6.00 3.04 3.81
CA GLN A 48 6.94 3.12 4.93
C GLN A 48 7.87 1.91 4.97
N ALA A 49 7.30 0.71 4.83
CA ALA A 49 8.04 -0.55 4.78
C ALA A 49 9.07 -0.56 3.65
N LEU A 50 8.65 -0.20 2.44
CA LEU A 50 9.53 -0.13 1.28
C LEU A 50 10.67 0.89 1.48
N GLN A 51 10.36 2.05 2.07
CA GLN A 51 11.39 3.05 2.35
C GLN A 51 12.40 2.56 3.40
N CYS A 52 11.94 1.88 4.46
CA CYS A 52 12.84 1.28 5.45
C CYS A 52 13.76 0.24 4.82
N ALA A 53 13.24 -0.63 3.95
CA ALA A 53 14.05 -1.62 3.23
C ALA A 53 15.10 -0.96 2.32
N ARG A 54 14.73 0.09 1.58
CA ARG A 54 15.65 0.88 0.75
C ARG A 54 16.76 1.56 1.55
N LEU A 55 16.50 1.90 2.80
CA LEU A 55 17.50 2.45 3.74
C LEU A 55 18.36 1.35 4.41
N GLY A 56 18.15 0.09 4.06
CA GLY A 56 18.99 -1.02 4.49
C GLY A 56 18.49 -1.81 5.70
N ALA A 57 17.27 -1.55 6.18
CA ALA A 57 16.65 -2.35 7.22
C ALA A 57 16.24 -3.75 6.71
N ALA A 58 16.18 -4.72 7.63
CA ALA A 58 15.48 -5.98 7.42
C ALA A 58 14.02 -5.78 7.82
N VAL A 59 13.11 -5.78 6.85
CA VAL A 59 11.70 -5.43 7.07
C VAL A 59 10.82 -6.65 6.91
N THR A 60 9.94 -6.88 7.90
CA THR A 60 8.81 -7.80 7.83
C THR A 60 7.53 -6.98 7.70
N MET A 61 6.75 -7.23 6.64
CA MET A 61 5.49 -6.55 6.39
C MET A 61 4.30 -7.43 6.79
N VAL A 62 3.38 -6.85 7.53
CA VAL A 62 2.11 -7.44 7.94
C VAL A 62 0.97 -6.59 7.41
N GLY A 63 -0.03 -7.23 6.85
CA GLY A 63 -1.20 -6.59 6.29
C GLY A 63 -2.00 -7.58 5.46
N SER A 64 -2.94 -7.08 4.66
CA SER A 64 -3.73 -7.96 3.81
C SER A 64 -4.02 -7.37 2.44
N VAL A 65 -4.09 -8.26 1.45
CA VAL A 65 -4.47 -7.97 0.07
C VAL A 65 -5.54 -8.97 -0.37
N GLY A 66 -6.20 -8.66 -1.47
CA GLY A 66 -7.10 -9.60 -2.13
C GLY A 66 -6.34 -10.57 -3.05
N ASP A 67 -7.04 -11.63 -3.49
CA ASP A 67 -6.55 -12.59 -4.49
C ASP A 67 -6.74 -12.08 -5.94
N ASP A 68 -6.67 -10.78 -6.12
CA ASP A 68 -6.84 -10.08 -7.39
C ASP A 68 -5.50 -9.61 -8.00
N LEU A 69 -5.56 -9.09 -9.22
CA LEU A 69 -4.39 -8.54 -9.92
C LEU A 69 -3.71 -7.41 -9.13
N PHE A 70 -4.49 -6.59 -8.42
CA PHE A 70 -3.94 -5.52 -7.59
C PHE A 70 -3.15 -6.08 -6.42
N GLY A 71 -3.62 -7.16 -5.77
CA GLY A 71 -2.89 -7.84 -4.71
C GLY A 71 -1.50 -8.28 -5.17
N GLN A 72 -1.41 -8.90 -6.35
CA GLN A 72 -0.13 -9.31 -6.93
C GLN A 72 0.79 -8.11 -7.18
N GLN A 73 0.28 -7.06 -7.82
CA GLN A 73 1.06 -5.86 -8.13
C GLN A 73 1.48 -5.07 -6.88
N LEU A 74 0.70 -5.11 -5.80
CA LEU A 74 1.03 -4.47 -4.53
C LEU A 74 2.19 -5.17 -3.81
N LEU A 75 2.31 -6.49 -3.95
CA LEU A 75 3.36 -7.28 -3.30
C LEU A 75 4.67 -7.28 -4.07
N GLU A 76 4.63 -7.15 -5.40
CA GLU A 76 5.80 -7.23 -6.28
C GLU A 76 6.95 -6.28 -5.87
N PRO A 77 6.74 -4.97 -5.62
CA PRO A 77 7.83 -4.07 -5.23
C PRO A 77 8.43 -4.40 -3.86
N LEU A 78 7.67 -4.98 -2.94
CA LEU A 78 8.15 -5.39 -1.63
C LEU A 78 9.04 -6.65 -1.76
N GLN A 79 8.60 -7.62 -2.57
CA GLN A 79 9.39 -8.81 -2.90
C GLN A 79 10.71 -8.43 -3.58
N ALA A 80 10.65 -7.54 -4.58
CA ALA A 80 11.83 -7.05 -5.28
C ALA A 80 12.81 -6.31 -4.37
N ALA A 81 12.34 -5.69 -3.29
CA ALA A 81 13.17 -5.05 -2.27
C ALA A 81 13.73 -6.06 -1.24
N GLY A 82 13.44 -7.36 -1.36
CA GLY A 82 13.92 -8.40 -0.46
C GLY A 82 13.30 -8.36 0.93
N MET A 83 12.08 -7.83 1.05
CA MET A 83 11.33 -7.79 2.30
C MET A 83 10.71 -9.15 2.60
N ASP A 84 10.53 -9.44 3.88
CA ASP A 84 9.73 -10.57 4.33
C ASP A 84 8.24 -10.20 4.26
N ILE A 85 7.51 -10.83 3.35
CA ILE A 85 6.07 -10.66 3.16
C ILE A 85 5.28 -11.95 3.50
N SER A 86 5.93 -12.92 4.16
CA SER A 86 5.29 -14.19 4.53
C SER A 86 4.10 -14.05 5.46
N HIS A 87 3.99 -12.90 6.11
CA HIS A 87 2.90 -12.53 7.01
C HIS A 87 1.86 -11.59 6.37
N VAL A 88 1.91 -11.40 5.06
CA VAL A 88 0.81 -10.72 4.35
C VAL A 88 -0.27 -11.75 4.01
N VAL A 89 -1.48 -11.50 4.50
CA VAL A 89 -2.63 -12.38 4.27
C VAL A 89 -3.27 -12.08 2.92
N VAL A 90 -3.51 -13.11 2.13
CA VAL A 90 -4.26 -13.00 0.87
C VAL A 90 -5.68 -13.52 1.10
N HIS A 91 -6.67 -12.63 1.05
CA HIS A 91 -8.07 -12.99 1.26
C HIS A 91 -8.76 -13.33 -0.05
N THR A 92 -9.26 -14.56 -0.15
CA THR A 92 -10.00 -15.04 -1.33
C THR A 92 -11.37 -14.37 -1.45
N GLY A 93 -11.70 -13.93 -2.67
CA GLY A 93 -13.00 -13.32 -2.99
C GLY A 93 -13.18 -11.89 -2.45
N ILE A 94 -12.12 -11.27 -1.95
CA ILE A 94 -12.12 -9.89 -1.46
C ILE A 94 -11.15 -9.08 -2.32
N HIS A 95 -11.57 -7.88 -2.74
CA HIS A 95 -10.71 -6.99 -3.50
C HIS A 95 -9.63 -6.35 -2.63
N SER A 96 -8.45 -6.14 -3.20
CA SER A 96 -7.40 -5.32 -2.60
C SER A 96 -7.87 -3.88 -2.38
N GLY A 97 -7.18 -3.14 -1.51
CA GLY A 97 -7.46 -1.73 -1.30
C GLY A 97 -7.22 -0.89 -2.56
N VAL A 98 -8.12 0.07 -2.85
CA VAL A 98 -8.03 0.97 -4.00
C VAL A 98 -8.19 2.42 -3.56
N GLY A 99 -7.31 3.27 -4.06
CA GLY A 99 -7.44 4.72 -4.04
C GLY A 99 -7.82 5.23 -5.43
N HIS A 100 -9.09 5.58 -5.66
CA HIS A 100 -9.49 6.22 -6.90
C HIS A 100 -9.20 7.71 -6.82
N VAL A 101 -8.22 8.18 -7.59
CA VAL A 101 -7.72 9.56 -7.54
C VAL A 101 -8.09 10.28 -8.83
N THR A 102 -8.87 11.35 -8.72
CA THR A 102 -9.02 12.33 -9.80
C THR A 102 -8.09 13.49 -9.50
N LEU A 103 -7.14 13.73 -10.38
CA LEU A 103 -6.13 14.79 -10.26
C LEU A 103 -6.44 15.91 -11.26
N GLU A 104 -6.78 17.09 -10.75
CA GLU A 104 -6.90 18.29 -11.57
C GLU A 104 -5.52 18.95 -11.67
N VAL A 105 -5.02 19.09 -12.90
CA VAL A 105 -3.71 19.72 -13.16
C VAL A 105 -3.90 20.86 -14.13
N THR A 106 -3.63 22.08 -13.66
CA THR A 106 -3.58 23.30 -14.45
C THR A 106 -2.16 23.88 -14.43
N GLU A 107 -1.91 24.95 -15.18
CA GLU A 107 -0.61 25.65 -15.16
C GLU A 107 -0.24 26.21 -13.77
N HIS A 108 -1.23 26.43 -12.89
CA HIS A 108 -1.05 27.15 -11.63
C HIS A 108 -1.38 26.29 -10.40
N THR A 109 -2.11 25.18 -10.54
CA THR A 109 -2.59 24.39 -9.40
C THR A 109 -2.61 22.90 -9.71
N ALA A 110 -2.41 22.11 -8.65
CA ALA A 110 -2.70 20.68 -8.65
C ALA A 110 -3.62 20.39 -7.45
N GLN A 111 -4.80 19.84 -7.74
CA GLN A 111 -5.76 19.41 -6.71
C GLN A 111 -6.20 18.00 -6.94
N ASN A 112 -6.49 17.27 -5.89
CA ASN A 112 -7.00 15.90 -6.00
C ASN A 112 -8.33 15.73 -5.28
N ARG A 113 -9.09 14.73 -5.77
CA ARG A 113 -10.21 14.13 -5.05
C ARG A 113 -9.99 12.64 -5.02
N ILE A 114 -10.11 12.07 -3.83
CA ILE A 114 -9.78 10.67 -3.61
C ILE A 114 -10.97 9.97 -2.97
N VAL A 115 -11.34 8.82 -3.56
CA VAL A 115 -12.25 7.87 -2.94
C VAL A 115 -11.43 6.64 -2.58
N VAL A 116 -11.40 6.31 -1.28
CA VAL A 116 -10.67 5.13 -0.79
C VAL A 116 -11.65 3.99 -0.55
N ILE A 117 -11.37 2.86 -1.18
CA ILE A 117 -12.03 1.59 -0.94
C ILE A 117 -11.03 0.72 -0.16
N PRO A 118 -11.24 0.47 1.13
CA PRO A 118 -10.27 -0.26 1.96
C PRO A 118 -10.04 -1.70 1.51
N GLY A 119 -11.06 -2.37 0.97
CA GLY A 119 -10.97 -3.76 0.54
C GLY A 119 -10.42 -4.66 1.65
N ALA A 120 -9.52 -5.55 1.29
CA ALA A 120 -8.90 -6.52 2.18
C ALA A 120 -8.22 -5.89 3.42
N ASN A 121 -7.82 -4.61 3.39
CA ASN A 121 -7.26 -3.96 4.58
C ASN A 121 -8.19 -3.97 5.82
N ARG A 122 -9.48 -4.18 5.64
CA ARG A 122 -10.46 -4.26 6.75
C ARG A 122 -10.78 -5.68 7.19
N THR A 123 -10.20 -6.67 6.57
CA THR A 123 -10.51 -8.08 6.85
C THR A 123 -9.43 -8.77 7.67
N LEU A 124 -8.30 -8.12 7.90
CA LEU A 124 -7.25 -8.64 8.77
C LEU A 124 -7.78 -8.82 10.19
N THR A 125 -7.68 -10.03 10.72
CA THR A 125 -8.19 -10.39 12.04
C THR A 125 -7.08 -10.41 13.08
N VAL A 126 -7.47 -10.34 14.36
CA VAL A 126 -6.52 -10.44 15.48
C VAL A 126 -5.81 -11.80 15.49
N ASP A 127 -6.51 -12.87 15.10
CA ASP A 127 -5.93 -14.22 15.10
C ASP A 127 -4.82 -14.36 14.05
N GLU A 128 -4.99 -13.75 12.86
CA GLU A 128 -3.99 -13.76 11.79
C GLU A 128 -2.71 -13.02 12.16
N VAL A 129 -2.77 -12.10 13.11
CA VAL A 129 -1.61 -11.32 13.59
C VAL A 129 -1.19 -11.67 15.03
N SER A 130 -1.81 -12.67 15.65
CA SER A 130 -1.58 -13.03 17.06
C SER A 130 -0.13 -13.42 17.36
N TRP A 131 0.58 -13.96 16.38
CA TRP A 131 2.01 -14.31 16.43
C TRP A 131 2.91 -13.12 16.79
N ILE A 132 2.49 -11.89 16.47
CA ILE A 132 3.25 -10.67 16.79
C ILE A 132 3.52 -10.56 18.29
N ARG A 133 2.58 -11.00 19.12
CA ARG A 133 2.72 -10.94 20.59
C ARG A 133 4.01 -11.63 21.06
N ASP A 134 4.33 -12.76 20.46
CA ASP A 134 5.48 -13.56 20.88
C ASP A 134 6.76 -13.13 20.15
N ALA A 135 6.64 -12.58 18.94
CA ALA A 135 7.77 -12.21 18.07
C ALA A 135 8.18 -10.73 18.17
N VAL A 136 7.36 -9.86 18.79
CA VAL A 136 7.62 -8.39 18.77
C VAL A 136 8.97 -8.01 19.39
N ALA A 137 9.46 -8.76 20.37
CA ALA A 137 10.76 -8.53 21.00
C ALA A 137 11.96 -8.80 20.08
N ASP A 138 11.73 -9.49 18.95
CA ASP A 138 12.76 -9.77 17.94
C ASP A 138 13.02 -8.59 17.01
N PHE A 139 12.19 -7.55 17.05
CA PHE A 139 12.28 -6.37 16.21
C PHE A 139 12.83 -5.18 16.99
N ASP A 140 13.64 -4.37 16.31
CA ASP A 140 14.19 -3.14 16.88
C ASP A 140 13.18 -1.99 16.84
N MET A 141 12.15 -2.08 15.97
CA MET A 141 11.09 -1.08 15.81
C MET A 141 9.81 -1.70 15.23
N VAL A 142 8.66 -1.15 15.62
CA VAL A 142 7.35 -1.44 15.02
C VAL A 142 6.74 -0.13 14.48
N LEU A 143 6.23 -0.18 13.24
CA LEU A 143 5.55 0.93 12.55
C LEU A 143 4.11 0.55 12.18
#